data_c852cde1c7bd4e88886484718657f84f
#
_entry.id   c852cde1c7bd4e88886484718657f84f
#
_cell.length_a   1.000
_cell.length_b   1.000
_cell.length_c   1.000
_cell.angle_alpha   90.00
_cell.angle_beta   90.00
_cell.angle_gamma   90.00
#
_symmetry.space_group_name_H-M   'P 1'
#
loop_
_entity.id
_entity.type
_entity.pdbx_description
1 polymer ?
#
loop_
_entity_poly.entity_id
_entity_poly.type
_entity_poly.pdbx_seq_one_letter_code
_entity_poly.pdbx_strand_id
1 'polypeptide(L)'
;MAENPSDRPAVKRAERVERRPVAAGRATEVQVLVGPGDGAPNFALRRFIMGKDGGMPRHTNEVEHEQYVLAGRARVTVGGEVHEVSAGSALYIPARVPHSYQVIEEPFEFLCVVPNGPDRITVLDEEC
;
A
#
# COMPACT_ATOMS: atom_id res chain seq x y z
N MET A 1 26.48 17.54 -12.64
CA MET A 1 26.12 17.63 -11.24
C MET A 1 24.60 17.62 -11.07
N ALA A 2 24.11 16.80 -10.17
CA ALA A 2 22.66 16.71 -9.97
C ALA A 2 22.20 17.85 -9.10
N GLU A 3 21.47 18.79 -9.68
CA GLU A 3 20.94 19.94 -8.96
C GLU A 3 19.47 19.81 -8.71
N ASN A 4 18.79 19.06 -9.56
CA ASN A 4 17.39 18.77 -9.39
C ASN A 4 17.28 17.54 -8.48
N PRO A 5 16.44 17.59 -7.43
CA PRO A 5 16.28 16.41 -6.56
C PRO A 5 15.97 15.12 -7.31
N SER A 6 15.24 15.21 -8.43
CA SER A 6 14.90 14.02 -9.20
C SER A 6 16.11 13.39 -9.89
N ASP A 7 17.24 14.08 -9.92
CA ASP A 7 18.46 13.56 -10.54
C ASP A 7 19.38 12.88 -9.54
N ARG A 8 19.01 12.85 -8.28
CA ARG A 8 19.82 12.25 -7.23
C ARG A 8 19.27 10.89 -6.87
N PRO A 9 20.10 9.84 -6.94
CA PRO A 9 19.63 8.54 -6.47
C PRO A 9 19.44 8.55 -4.97
N ALA A 10 18.53 7.71 -4.49
CA ALA A 10 18.33 7.49 -3.07
C ALA A 10 18.42 6.00 -2.82
N VAL A 11 19.17 5.63 -1.77
CA VAL A 11 19.32 4.24 -1.36
C VAL A 11 19.07 4.19 0.14
N LYS A 12 18.14 3.36 0.57
CA LYS A 12 17.76 3.27 1.97
C LYS A 12 17.57 1.83 2.38
N ARG A 13 17.71 1.60 3.68
CA ARG A 13 17.30 0.32 4.24
C ARG A 13 15.92 0.52 4.87
N ALA A 14 15.02 -0.42 4.60
CA ALA A 14 13.63 -0.31 5.08
C ALA A 14 13.57 -0.14 6.60
N GLU A 15 14.48 -0.80 7.33
CA GLU A 15 14.46 -0.71 8.80
C GLU A 15 14.75 0.67 9.32
N ARG A 16 15.27 1.58 8.48
CA ARG A 16 15.54 2.95 8.86
C ARG A 16 14.46 3.92 8.43
N VAL A 17 13.46 3.44 7.73
CA VAL A 17 12.35 4.29 7.28
C VAL A 17 11.25 4.26 8.33
N GLU A 18 10.75 5.42 8.67
CA GLU A 18 9.70 5.54 9.67
C GLU A 18 8.46 4.75 9.28
N ARG A 19 7.87 4.06 10.26
CA ARG A 19 6.57 3.42 10.09
C ARG A 19 5.51 4.35 10.65
N ARG A 20 4.46 4.56 9.88
CA ARG A 20 3.37 5.43 10.30
C ARG A 20 2.08 4.64 10.34
N PRO A 21 1.24 4.86 11.33
CA PRO A 21 -0.06 4.18 11.35
C PRO A 21 -0.94 4.68 10.21
N VAL A 22 -1.73 3.77 9.65
CA VAL A 22 -2.72 4.13 8.63
C VAL A 22 -4.04 4.31 9.36
N ALA A 23 -4.53 5.55 9.40
CA ALA A 23 -5.67 5.89 10.24
C ALA A 23 -6.93 5.10 9.86
N ALA A 24 -7.13 4.84 8.59
CA ALA A 24 -8.31 4.11 8.14
C ALA A 24 -8.21 2.61 8.39
N GLY A 25 -7.01 2.09 8.68
CA GLY A 25 -6.81 0.67 8.85
C GLY A 25 -6.79 0.23 10.30
N ARG A 26 -6.74 -1.08 10.48
CA ARG A 26 -6.56 -1.69 11.80
C ARG A 26 -5.21 -2.38 11.81
N ALA A 27 -4.41 -2.14 12.87
CA ALA A 27 -3.10 -2.76 13.03
C ALA A 27 -2.28 -2.66 11.74
N THR A 28 -2.34 -1.52 11.07
CA THR A 28 -1.74 -1.32 9.76
C THR A 28 -0.80 -0.12 9.81
N GLU A 29 0.42 -0.34 9.30
CA GLU A 29 1.43 0.69 9.20
C GLU A 29 1.92 0.77 7.77
N VAL A 30 2.41 1.96 7.40
CA VAL A 30 2.97 2.19 6.07
C VAL A 30 4.35 2.83 6.20
N GLN A 31 5.25 2.43 5.32
CA GLN A 31 6.54 3.08 5.12
C GLN A 31 6.57 3.62 3.69
N VAL A 32 6.92 4.88 3.52
CA VAL A 32 7.21 5.39 2.18
C VAL A 32 8.69 5.14 1.97
N LEU A 33 9.00 4.07 1.25
CA LEU A 33 10.40 3.68 1.06
C LEU A 33 11.11 4.63 0.11
N VAL A 34 10.46 4.95 -1.00
CA VAL A 34 10.96 5.94 -1.96
C VAL A 34 9.74 6.71 -2.48
N GLY A 35 9.84 8.02 -2.52
CA GLY A 35 8.72 8.81 -2.97
C GLY A 35 9.12 10.25 -3.30
N PRO A 36 8.12 11.13 -3.38
CA PRO A 36 8.38 12.53 -3.73
C PRO A 36 9.36 13.21 -2.79
N GLY A 37 9.38 12.82 -1.51
CA GLY A 37 10.33 13.39 -0.56
C GLY A 37 11.78 13.11 -0.91
N ASP A 38 12.03 12.09 -1.74
CA ASP A 38 13.37 11.77 -2.23
C ASP A 38 13.62 12.37 -3.60
N GLY A 39 12.67 13.12 -4.14
CA GLY A 39 12.78 13.68 -5.48
C GLY A 39 12.31 12.76 -6.58
N ALA A 40 11.70 11.63 -6.26
CA ALA A 40 11.21 10.71 -7.28
C ALA A 40 10.01 11.37 -7.98
N PRO A 41 10.08 11.56 -9.31
CA PRO A 41 9.08 12.41 -9.96
C PRO A 41 7.79 11.69 -10.37
N ASN A 42 7.83 10.37 -10.54
CA ASN A 42 6.69 9.67 -11.16
C ASN A 42 5.99 8.70 -10.24
N PHE A 43 6.72 7.98 -9.38
CA PHE A 43 6.12 6.89 -8.59
C PHE A 43 6.60 6.95 -7.15
N ALA A 44 5.79 6.39 -6.27
CA ALA A 44 6.19 6.13 -4.90
C ALA A 44 6.16 4.62 -4.67
N LEU A 45 7.15 4.14 -3.92
CA LEU A 45 7.24 2.74 -3.49
C LEU A 45 6.98 2.71 -2.00
N ARG A 46 5.92 2.02 -1.59
CA ARG A 46 5.52 1.96 -0.19
C ARG A 46 5.51 0.51 0.27
N ARG A 47 5.71 0.30 1.56
CA ARG A 47 5.57 -1.01 2.18
C ARG A 47 4.50 -0.91 3.24
N PHE A 48 3.51 -1.80 3.17
CA PHE A 48 2.46 -1.90 4.18
C PHE A 48 2.72 -3.11 5.05
N ILE A 49 2.48 -2.96 6.34
CA ILE A 49 2.64 -4.03 7.33
C ILE A 49 1.35 -4.08 8.14
N MET A 50 0.67 -5.22 8.08
CA MET A 50 -0.58 -5.42 8.79
C MET A 50 -0.41 -6.54 9.80
N GLY A 51 -0.77 -6.28 11.04
CA GLY A 51 -0.64 -7.23 12.12
C GLY A 51 -1.87 -8.08 12.32
N LYS A 52 -1.92 -8.75 13.47
CA LYS A 52 -3.01 -9.65 13.82
C LYS A 52 -4.33 -8.89 13.82
N ASP A 53 -5.35 -9.49 13.22
CA ASP A 53 -6.68 -8.91 13.08
C ASP A 53 -6.67 -7.60 12.32
N GLY A 54 -5.61 -7.36 11.57
CA GLY A 54 -5.45 -6.12 10.82
C GLY A 54 -6.11 -6.14 9.47
N GLY A 55 -6.06 -5.00 8.82
CA GLY A 55 -6.59 -4.86 7.48
C GLY A 55 -7.06 -3.45 7.22
N MET A 56 -7.71 -3.29 6.08
CA MET A 56 -8.32 -2.04 5.67
C MET A 56 -9.77 -2.28 5.35
N PRO A 57 -10.66 -1.38 5.80
CA PRO A 57 -12.07 -1.49 5.45
C PRO A 57 -12.26 -1.25 3.95
N ARG A 58 -13.45 -1.51 3.48
CA ARG A 58 -13.78 -1.26 2.08
C ARG A 58 -13.60 0.22 1.79
N HIS A 59 -12.78 0.54 0.81
CA HIS A 59 -12.45 1.93 0.49
C HIS A 59 -12.04 2.05 -0.96
N THR A 60 -11.96 3.28 -1.43
CA THR A 60 -11.45 3.58 -2.75
C THR A 60 -10.27 4.53 -2.64
N ASN A 61 -9.41 4.48 -3.63
CA ASN A 61 -8.31 5.44 -3.81
C ASN A 61 -8.48 6.10 -5.16
N GLU A 62 -7.93 7.31 -5.31
CA GLU A 62 -7.99 8.03 -6.57
C GLU A 62 -6.96 7.52 -7.57
N VAL A 63 -5.92 6.84 -7.10
CA VAL A 63 -4.84 6.36 -7.96
C VAL A 63 -4.83 4.84 -7.98
N GLU A 64 -4.28 4.29 -9.07
CA GLU A 64 -4.13 2.83 -9.17
C GLU A 64 -3.00 2.34 -8.28
N HIS A 65 -3.06 1.07 -7.93
CA HIS A 65 -2.05 0.44 -7.07
C HIS A 65 -1.55 -0.84 -7.74
N GLU A 66 -0.22 -1.00 -7.78
CA GLU A 66 0.41 -2.28 -8.13
C GLU A 66 1.06 -2.79 -6.87
N GLN A 67 0.78 -4.05 -6.50
CA GLN A 67 1.23 -4.58 -5.22
C GLN A 67 1.89 -5.93 -5.41
N TYR A 68 2.85 -6.21 -4.53
CA TYR A 68 3.53 -7.51 -4.48
C TYR A 68 3.65 -7.93 -3.03
N VAL A 69 3.08 -9.10 -2.70
CA VAL A 69 3.03 -9.57 -1.33
C VAL A 69 4.37 -10.17 -0.92
N LEU A 70 4.91 -9.72 0.20
CA LEU A 70 6.20 -10.16 0.73
C LEU A 70 6.05 -11.25 1.77
N ALA A 71 5.01 -11.20 2.61
CA ALA A 71 4.90 -12.11 3.75
C ALA A 71 3.44 -12.21 4.17
N GLY A 72 3.10 -13.32 4.82
CA GLY A 72 1.79 -13.49 5.40
C GLY A 72 0.74 -13.91 4.39
N ARG A 73 -0.51 -13.85 4.82
CA ARG A 73 -1.64 -14.23 3.98
C ARG A 73 -2.83 -13.37 4.34
N ALA A 74 -3.62 -12.98 3.34
CA ALA A 74 -4.76 -12.12 3.56
C ALA A 74 -5.86 -12.42 2.55
N ARG A 75 -7.07 -12.08 2.95
CA ARG A 75 -8.20 -12.04 2.03
C ARG A 75 -8.32 -10.62 1.52
N VAL A 76 -8.27 -10.46 0.19
CA VAL A 76 -8.38 -9.17 -0.45
C VAL A 76 -9.60 -9.19 -1.34
N THR A 77 -10.50 -8.25 -1.11
CA THR A 77 -11.69 -8.13 -1.93
C THR A 77 -11.49 -6.92 -2.83
N VAL A 78 -11.58 -7.14 -4.14
CA VAL A 78 -11.40 -6.08 -5.14
C VAL A 78 -12.66 -6.08 -5.99
N GLY A 79 -13.38 -4.97 -5.97
CA GLY A 79 -14.68 -4.92 -6.59
C GLY A 79 -15.59 -5.93 -5.94
N GLY A 80 -16.13 -6.85 -6.73
CA GLY A 80 -16.96 -7.91 -6.21
C GLY A 80 -16.26 -9.24 -6.05
N GLU A 81 -14.93 -9.29 -6.22
CA GLU A 81 -14.20 -10.54 -6.23
C GLU A 81 -13.36 -10.67 -4.97
N VAL A 82 -13.38 -11.85 -4.37
CA VAL A 82 -12.61 -12.15 -3.17
C VAL A 82 -11.43 -13.04 -3.57
N HIS A 83 -10.23 -12.61 -3.17
CA HIS A 83 -9.01 -13.35 -3.46
C HIS A 83 -8.26 -13.62 -2.16
N GLU A 84 -7.69 -14.81 -2.04
CA GLU A 84 -6.77 -15.08 -0.95
C GLU A 84 -5.36 -14.97 -1.53
N VAL A 85 -4.54 -14.12 -0.92
CA VAL A 85 -3.18 -13.84 -1.43
C VAL A 85 -2.16 -14.14 -0.37
N SER A 86 -0.95 -14.48 -0.82
CA SER A 86 0.17 -14.81 0.07
C SER A 86 1.45 -14.34 -0.60
N ALA A 87 2.59 -14.59 0.08
CA ALA A 87 3.89 -14.18 -0.45
C ALA A 87 4.04 -14.63 -1.91
N GLY A 88 4.42 -13.70 -2.76
CA GLY A 88 4.58 -13.96 -4.19
C GLY A 88 3.38 -13.60 -5.03
N SER A 89 2.27 -13.21 -4.42
CA SER A 89 1.10 -12.74 -5.17
C SER A 89 1.32 -11.33 -5.68
N ALA A 90 0.88 -11.05 -6.89
CA ALA A 90 0.92 -9.71 -7.45
C ALA A 90 -0.50 -9.25 -7.72
N LEU A 91 -0.79 -7.99 -7.41
CA LEU A 91 -2.13 -7.44 -7.55
C LEU A 91 -2.09 -6.14 -8.34
N TYR A 92 -3.13 -5.94 -9.13
CA TYR A 92 -3.41 -4.65 -9.73
C TYR A 92 -4.79 -4.21 -9.24
N ILE A 93 -4.85 -3.05 -8.62
CA ILE A 93 -6.11 -2.48 -8.16
C ILE A 93 -6.33 -1.19 -8.93
N PRO A 94 -7.32 -1.16 -9.83
CA PRO A 94 -7.57 0.04 -10.62
C PRO A 94 -8.00 1.20 -9.75
N ALA A 95 -7.78 2.41 -10.25
CA ALA A 95 -8.22 3.62 -9.57
C ALA A 95 -9.73 3.56 -9.32
N ARG A 96 -10.15 3.97 -8.14
CA ARG A 96 -11.54 4.12 -7.73
C ARG A 96 -12.32 2.81 -7.62
N VAL A 97 -11.65 1.66 -7.69
CA VAL A 97 -12.32 0.37 -7.48
C VAL A 97 -12.32 0.07 -5.99
N PRO A 98 -13.49 -0.20 -5.40
CA PRO A 98 -13.54 -0.53 -3.97
C PRO A 98 -12.75 -1.78 -3.65
N HIS A 99 -12.01 -1.73 -2.55
CA HIS A 99 -11.24 -2.90 -2.12
C HIS A 99 -11.04 -2.88 -0.61
N SER A 100 -10.72 -4.05 -0.05
CA SER A 100 -10.52 -4.22 1.37
C SER A 100 -9.51 -5.32 1.61
N TYR A 101 -8.91 -5.32 2.82
CA TYR A 101 -7.95 -6.33 3.23
C TYR A 101 -8.34 -6.87 4.59
N GLN A 102 -8.19 -8.19 4.75
CA GLN A 102 -8.39 -8.86 6.03
C GLN A 102 -7.25 -9.84 6.22
N VAL A 103 -6.45 -9.63 7.26
CA VAL A 103 -5.27 -10.47 7.53
C VAL A 103 -5.73 -11.85 8.00
N ILE A 104 -5.12 -12.88 7.42
CA ILE A 104 -5.33 -14.26 7.83
C ILE A 104 -4.11 -14.75 8.60
N GLU A 105 -2.91 -14.51 8.05
CA GLU A 105 -1.65 -14.84 8.71
C GLU A 105 -0.79 -13.61 8.82
N GLU A 106 -0.45 -13.22 10.03
CA GLU A 106 0.36 -12.05 10.32
C GLU A 106 1.84 -12.38 10.34
N PRO A 107 2.71 -11.42 10.06
CA PRO A 107 2.37 -10.13 9.49
C PRO A 107 2.08 -10.28 8.00
N PHE A 108 1.10 -9.55 7.53
CA PHE A 108 0.83 -9.48 6.10
C PHE A 108 1.53 -8.23 5.59
N GLU A 109 2.50 -8.43 4.69
CA GLU A 109 3.31 -7.32 4.21
C GLU A 109 3.32 -7.31 2.70
N PHE A 110 3.22 -6.12 2.13
CA PHE A 110 3.28 -6.00 0.67
C PHE A 110 3.90 -4.67 0.26
N LEU A 111 4.53 -4.69 -0.89
CA LEU A 111 4.99 -3.49 -1.55
C LEU A 111 3.85 -2.95 -2.39
N CYS A 112 3.79 -1.63 -2.49
CA CYS A 112 2.75 -0.96 -3.26
C CYS A 112 3.38 0.18 -4.04
N VAL A 113 3.24 0.15 -5.36
CA VAL A 113 3.70 1.21 -6.23
C VAL A 113 2.48 2.03 -6.66
N VAL A 114 2.57 3.33 -6.47
CA VAL A 114 1.51 4.25 -6.87
C VAL A 114 2.11 5.42 -7.63
N PRO A 115 1.37 6.02 -8.55
CA PRO A 115 1.85 7.25 -9.17
C PRO A 115 1.83 8.38 -8.16
N ASN A 116 2.76 9.32 -8.32
CA ASN A 116 2.74 10.52 -7.51
C ASN A 116 1.56 11.39 -7.94
N GLY A 117 1.02 12.12 -6.97
CA GLY A 117 -0.10 13.00 -7.24
C GLY A 117 -1.10 12.91 -6.14
N PRO A 118 -2.16 13.71 -6.22
CA PRO A 118 -3.18 13.72 -5.18
C PRO A 118 -3.87 12.36 -5.12
N ASP A 119 -4.01 11.86 -3.90
CA ASP A 119 -4.78 10.66 -3.65
C ASP A 119 -5.70 10.94 -2.48
N ARG A 120 -6.85 10.29 -2.49
CA ARG A 120 -7.78 10.41 -1.39
C ARG A 120 -8.35 9.04 -1.11
N ILE A 121 -8.29 8.66 0.17
CA ILE A 121 -8.90 7.42 0.64
C ILE A 121 -10.33 7.76 1.04
N THR A 122 -11.29 7.09 0.42
CA THR A 122 -12.69 7.25 0.78
C THR A 122 -13.17 5.92 1.35
N VAL A 123 -13.43 5.91 2.65
CA VAL A 123 -13.93 4.71 3.31
C VAL A 123 -15.41 4.58 3.00
N LEU A 124 -15.81 3.41 2.54
CA LEU A 124 -17.17 3.15 2.15
C LEU A 124 -17.92 2.50 3.30
N ASP A 125 -19.22 2.74 3.33
CA ASP A 125 -20.07 2.12 4.32
C ASP A 125 -20.18 0.65 3.95
N GLU A 126 -19.81 -0.23 4.89
CA GLU A 126 -19.87 -1.66 4.64
C GLU A 126 -21.23 -2.24 4.92
N GLU A 127 -22.11 -1.47 5.49
CA GLU A 127 -23.45 -1.92 5.74
C GLU A 127 -24.30 -1.68 4.55
N CYS A 128 -25.04 -2.66 4.14
CA CYS A 128 -25.86 -2.51 2.97
C CYS A 128 -27.26 -2.84 3.24
#